data_f45669979f94144ce940c69125081283
#
_entry.id   f45669979f94144ce940c69125081283
#
_cell.length_a   1.000
_cell.length_b   1.000
_cell.length_c   1.000
_cell.angle_alpha   90.00
_cell.angle_beta   90.00
_cell.angle_gamma   90.00
#
_symmetry.space_group_name_H-M   'P 1'
#
loop_
_entity.id
_entity.type
_entity.pdbx_description
1 polymer ?
#
loop_
_entity_poly.entity_id
_entity_poly.type
_entity_poly.pdbx_seq_one_letter_code
_entity_poly.pdbx_strand_id
1 'polypeptide(L)'
;MERVLEIASQPGDIVLDCFAGSGTTAAVAQKLGRRWVTSELLSETLDMFTKPRLRRVVNGDDDGGITSTATREAAEGLELPEGMTAAEAQEFTRLLNKLTKSDGVEIDDAVLKSLRSATRTRDVTTVTWHGGGGFTHLQVGPSMFEEIAGMVVLAEWATQGALSEAMC
;
A
#
# COMPACT_ATOMS: atom_id res chain seq x y z
N MET A 1 4.10 2.62 -5.94
CA MET A 1 4.66 3.40 -4.81
C MET A 1 5.65 2.58 -3.97
N GLU A 2 5.33 1.33 -3.60
CA GLU A 2 6.22 0.42 -2.83
C GLU A 2 7.66 0.42 -3.35
N ARG A 3 7.89 -0.03 -4.59
CA ARG A 3 9.24 -0.06 -5.21
C ARG A 3 9.98 1.29 -5.20
N VAL A 4 9.25 2.40 -5.31
CA VAL A 4 9.85 3.74 -5.27
C VAL A 4 10.40 4.01 -3.87
N LEU A 5 9.62 3.73 -2.83
CA LEU A 5 10.04 3.94 -1.44
C LEU A 5 11.15 2.99 -1.00
N GLU A 6 11.14 1.74 -1.46
CA GLU A 6 12.21 0.77 -1.16
C GLU A 6 13.55 1.18 -1.77
N ILE A 7 13.54 1.73 -2.98
CA ILE A 7 14.79 2.19 -3.65
C ILE A 7 15.27 3.52 -3.08
N ALA A 8 14.35 4.44 -2.76
CA ALA A 8 14.68 5.82 -2.44
C ALA A 8 14.84 6.11 -0.94
N SER A 9 14.50 5.17 -0.05
CA SER A 9 14.48 5.39 1.40
C SER A 9 14.74 4.12 2.19
N GLN A 10 15.11 4.30 3.47
CA GLN A 10 15.29 3.22 4.45
C GLN A 10 14.20 3.30 5.54
N PRO A 11 13.92 2.19 6.28
CA PRO A 11 13.07 2.26 7.46
C PRO A 11 13.52 3.34 8.43
N GLY A 12 12.57 4.16 8.91
CA GLY A 12 12.85 5.31 9.79
C GLY A 12 13.07 6.64 9.08
N ASP A 13 13.32 6.66 7.77
CA ASP A 13 13.43 7.88 6.99
C ASP A 13 12.09 8.64 6.92
N ILE A 14 12.16 9.92 6.55
CA ILE A 14 10.99 10.77 6.35
C ILE A 14 10.67 10.85 4.86
N VAL A 15 9.46 10.50 4.50
CA VAL A 15 8.91 10.64 3.14
C VAL A 15 8.01 11.87 3.09
N LEU A 16 8.26 12.76 2.16
CA LEU A 16 7.43 13.95 1.91
C LEU A 16 6.61 13.77 0.64
N ASP A 17 5.31 14.02 0.75
CA ASP A 17 4.37 14.07 -0.39
C ASP A 17 3.53 15.35 -0.29
N CYS A 18 3.78 16.31 -1.21
CA CYS A 18 3.10 17.60 -1.22
C CYS A 18 1.70 17.57 -1.87
N PHE A 19 1.31 16.43 -2.43
CA PHE A 19 0.03 16.25 -3.13
C PHE A 19 -0.61 14.93 -2.70
N ALA A 20 -1.05 14.87 -1.45
CA ALA A 20 -1.50 13.65 -0.80
C ALA A 20 -2.57 12.86 -1.58
N GLY A 21 -3.51 13.58 -2.21
CA GLY A 21 -4.64 12.96 -2.90
C GLY A 21 -5.36 11.94 -2.01
N SER A 22 -5.31 10.68 -2.40
CA SER A 22 -5.89 9.59 -1.58
C SER A 22 -4.97 9.09 -0.44
N GLY A 23 -3.80 9.70 -0.21
CA GLY A 23 -2.85 9.32 0.84
C GLY A 23 -2.05 8.05 0.56
N THR A 24 -1.87 7.69 -0.72
CA THR A 24 -1.20 6.43 -1.08
C THR A 24 0.26 6.39 -0.62
N THR A 25 1.01 7.48 -0.81
CA THR A 25 2.41 7.56 -0.41
C THR A 25 2.56 7.40 1.10
N ALA A 26 1.78 8.15 1.87
CA ALA A 26 1.79 8.08 3.34
C ALA A 26 1.39 6.69 3.85
N ALA A 27 0.36 6.07 3.24
CA ALA A 27 -0.10 4.73 3.59
C ALA A 27 1.00 3.68 3.36
N VAL A 28 1.70 3.72 2.21
CA VAL A 28 2.79 2.78 1.91
C VAL A 28 4.01 3.08 2.79
N ALA A 29 4.36 4.35 3.01
CA ALA A 29 5.46 4.74 3.90
C ALA A 29 5.23 4.21 5.33
N GLN A 30 4.02 4.37 5.89
CA GLN A 30 3.64 3.83 7.20
C GLN A 30 3.84 2.32 7.27
N LYS A 31 3.31 1.57 6.30
CA LYS A 31 3.40 0.11 6.25
C LYS A 31 4.83 -0.40 6.09
N LEU A 32 5.71 0.38 5.47
CA LEU A 32 7.13 0.07 5.30
C LEU A 32 8.00 0.61 6.45
N GLY A 33 7.43 1.13 7.53
CA GLY A 33 8.17 1.64 8.68
C GLY A 33 8.92 2.95 8.45
N ARG A 34 8.46 3.77 7.49
CA ARG A 34 8.96 5.14 7.27
C ARG A 34 8.07 6.11 8.01
N ARG A 35 8.66 7.23 8.45
CA ARG A 35 7.88 8.42 8.85
C ARG A 35 7.43 9.14 7.59
N TRP A 36 6.38 9.94 7.69
CA TRP A 36 5.89 10.67 6.53
C TRP A 36 5.30 12.02 6.92
N VAL A 37 5.40 12.95 6.00
CA VAL A 37 4.71 14.23 6.01
C VAL A 37 3.99 14.35 4.69
N THR A 38 2.70 14.65 4.73
CA THR A 38 1.92 14.84 3.51
C THR A 38 1.04 16.06 3.63
N SER A 39 0.86 16.78 2.53
CA SER A 39 -0.02 17.94 2.45
C SER A 39 -1.01 17.79 1.30
N GLU A 40 -2.18 18.38 1.47
CA GLU A 40 -3.24 18.44 0.47
C GLU A 40 -3.85 19.84 0.49
N LEU A 41 -3.99 20.42 -0.70
CA LEU A 41 -4.54 21.77 -0.85
C LEU A 41 -6.04 21.82 -0.57
N LEU A 42 -6.76 20.78 -1.02
CA LEU A 42 -8.22 20.73 -0.91
C LEU A 42 -8.61 19.99 0.37
N SER A 43 -9.23 20.73 1.30
CA SER A 43 -9.73 20.15 2.56
C SER A 43 -10.76 19.05 2.32
N GLU A 44 -11.58 19.16 1.29
CA GLU A 44 -12.54 18.11 0.90
C GLU A 44 -11.85 16.81 0.52
N THR A 45 -10.77 16.86 -0.27
CA THR A 45 -9.97 15.68 -0.63
C THR A 45 -9.35 15.06 0.61
N LEU A 46 -8.80 15.90 1.50
CA LEU A 46 -8.20 15.45 2.75
C LEU A 46 -9.21 14.73 3.64
N ASP A 47 -10.42 15.30 3.81
CA ASP A 47 -11.45 14.77 4.70
C ASP A 47 -12.16 13.54 4.11
N MET A 48 -12.38 13.51 2.79
CA MET A 48 -13.09 12.41 2.14
C MET A 48 -12.21 11.19 1.88
N PHE A 49 -10.92 11.37 1.59
CA PHE A 49 -10.04 10.30 1.14
C PHE A 49 -8.83 10.08 2.02
N THR A 50 -8.01 11.13 2.22
CA THR A 50 -6.69 10.98 2.86
C THR A 50 -6.81 10.54 4.33
N LYS A 51 -7.53 11.32 5.14
CA LYS A 51 -7.69 11.02 6.57
C LYS A 51 -8.37 9.69 6.85
N PRO A 52 -9.51 9.34 6.20
CA PRO A 52 -10.16 8.05 6.43
C PRO A 52 -9.26 6.88 6.08
N ARG A 53 -8.48 6.99 5.00
CA ARG A 53 -7.53 5.95 4.63
C ARG A 53 -6.41 5.80 5.64
N LEU A 54 -5.77 6.90 6.05
CA LEU A 54 -4.68 6.86 7.01
C LEU A 54 -5.12 6.35 8.38
N ARG A 55 -6.35 6.66 8.80
CA ARG A 55 -6.94 6.05 10.01
C ARG A 55 -7.07 4.54 9.88
N ARG A 56 -7.57 4.03 8.74
CA ARG A 56 -7.63 2.58 8.51
C ARG A 56 -6.25 1.95 8.50
N VAL A 57 -5.25 2.61 7.90
CA VAL A 57 -3.86 2.13 7.93
C VAL A 57 -3.35 2.00 9.36
N VAL A 58 -3.53 3.03 10.19
CA VAL A 58 -3.12 3.03 11.59
C VAL A 58 -3.84 1.95 12.39
N ASN A 59 -5.13 1.74 12.14
CA ASN A 59 -5.93 0.73 12.82
C ASN A 59 -5.67 -0.71 12.33
N GLY A 60 -5.00 -0.89 11.20
CA GLY A 60 -4.84 -2.22 10.58
C GLY A 60 -6.00 -2.65 9.69
N ASP A 61 -6.95 -1.76 9.41
CA ASP A 61 -8.19 -2.02 8.66
C ASP A 61 -8.07 -1.66 7.16
N ASP A 62 -6.88 -1.32 6.67
CA ASP A 62 -6.66 -0.99 5.26
C ASP A 62 -6.17 -2.22 4.49
N ASP A 63 -7.07 -2.92 3.82
CA ASP A 63 -6.79 -4.13 3.04
C ASP A 63 -5.99 -3.86 1.75
N GLY A 64 -5.75 -2.59 1.42
CA GLY A 64 -5.14 -2.17 0.16
C GLY A 64 -3.62 -2.22 0.13
N GLY A 65 -3.09 -2.35 -1.08
CA GLY A 65 -1.65 -2.24 -1.36
C GLY A 65 -0.85 -3.38 -0.76
N ILE A 66 0.11 -3.04 0.09
CA ILE A 66 1.09 -3.98 0.67
C ILE A 66 0.67 -4.56 2.03
N THR A 67 -0.61 -4.50 2.38
CA THR A 67 -1.10 -5.07 3.64
C THR A 67 -0.95 -6.57 3.69
N SER A 68 -1.08 -7.24 2.56
CA SER A 68 -0.92 -8.66 2.45
C SER A 68 -0.20 -9.05 1.16
N THR A 69 0.48 -10.18 1.22
CA THR A 69 1.14 -10.79 0.07
C THR A 69 0.50 -12.15 -0.18
N ALA A 70 0.02 -12.34 -1.40
CA ALA A 70 -0.45 -13.65 -1.84
C ALA A 70 0.71 -14.41 -2.47
N THR A 71 1.04 -15.55 -1.89
CA THR A 71 1.98 -16.51 -2.45
C THR A 71 1.24 -17.76 -2.89
N ARG A 72 1.77 -18.43 -3.90
CA ARG A 72 1.23 -19.71 -4.34
C ARG A 72 2.10 -20.83 -3.79
N GLU A 73 1.43 -21.81 -3.17
CA GLU A 73 2.08 -22.98 -2.57
C GLU A 73 1.42 -24.26 -3.08
N ALA A 74 2.08 -25.39 -2.87
CA ALA A 74 1.46 -26.70 -3.06
C ALA A 74 0.19 -26.80 -2.20
N ALA A 75 -0.79 -27.55 -2.68
CA ALA A 75 -1.96 -27.84 -1.85
C ALA A 75 -1.55 -28.61 -0.59
N GLU A 76 -2.31 -28.45 0.48
CA GLU A 76 -2.00 -29.06 1.77
C GLU A 76 -1.82 -30.57 1.68
N GLY A 77 -0.70 -31.06 2.23
CA GLY A 77 -0.33 -32.48 2.19
C GLY A 77 0.15 -32.98 0.84
N LEU A 78 0.45 -32.08 -0.11
CA LEU A 78 0.95 -32.44 -1.44
C LEU A 78 2.41 -31.97 -1.59
N GLU A 79 3.27 -32.86 -2.03
CA GLU A 79 4.58 -32.53 -2.57
C GLU A 79 4.50 -32.42 -4.09
N LEU A 80 4.95 -31.28 -4.62
CA LEU A 80 5.02 -31.08 -6.06
C LEU A 80 6.11 -31.98 -6.66
N PRO A 81 6.01 -32.33 -7.94
CA PRO A 81 7.06 -33.06 -8.65
C PRO A 81 8.43 -32.39 -8.46
N GLU A 82 9.48 -33.21 -8.37
CA GLU A 82 10.87 -32.75 -8.15
C GLU A 82 11.26 -31.69 -9.19
N GLY A 83 11.79 -30.56 -8.70
CA GLY A 83 12.18 -29.43 -9.54
C GLY A 83 11.04 -28.51 -10.00
N MET A 84 9.78 -28.78 -9.63
CA MET A 84 8.63 -27.95 -10.01
C MET A 84 8.26 -26.97 -8.91
N THR A 85 8.24 -25.69 -9.23
CA THR A 85 7.72 -24.61 -8.34
C THR A 85 6.19 -24.55 -8.37
N ALA A 86 5.58 -23.97 -7.35
CA ALA A 86 4.12 -23.80 -7.33
C ALA A 86 3.58 -22.92 -8.46
N ALA A 87 4.38 -21.96 -8.95
CA ALA A 87 4.05 -21.14 -10.10
C ALA A 87 4.04 -21.95 -11.41
N GLU A 88 5.04 -22.81 -11.60
CA GLU A 88 5.11 -23.70 -12.74
C GLU A 88 3.99 -24.75 -12.71
N ALA A 89 3.66 -25.28 -11.54
CA ALA A 89 2.53 -26.21 -11.38
C ALA A 89 1.18 -25.55 -11.75
N GLN A 90 1.02 -24.27 -11.41
CA GLN A 90 -0.15 -23.49 -11.83
C GLN A 90 -0.21 -23.31 -13.34
N GLU A 91 0.91 -22.90 -13.95
CA GLU A 91 0.96 -22.69 -15.40
C GLU A 91 0.76 -24.01 -16.15
N PHE A 92 1.35 -25.10 -15.67
CA PHE A 92 1.08 -26.43 -16.19
C PHE A 92 -0.42 -26.78 -16.16
N THR A 93 -1.08 -26.57 -15.02
CA THR A 93 -2.53 -26.83 -14.88
C THR A 93 -3.34 -25.95 -15.85
N ARG A 94 -2.93 -24.69 -16.05
CA ARG A 94 -3.57 -23.77 -16.99
C ARG A 94 -3.42 -24.25 -18.45
N LEU A 95 -2.21 -24.66 -18.84
CA LEU A 95 -1.94 -25.20 -20.15
C LEU A 95 -2.69 -26.52 -20.40
N LEU A 96 -2.70 -27.41 -19.40
CA LEU A 96 -3.45 -28.67 -19.46
C LEU A 96 -4.94 -28.42 -19.69
N ASN A 97 -5.53 -27.46 -18.96
CA ASN A 97 -6.93 -27.08 -19.14
C ASN A 97 -7.21 -26.41 -20.50
N LYS A 98 -6.22 -25.75 -21.09
CA LYS A 98 -6.33 -25.17 -22.43
C LYS A 98 -6.28 -26.26 -23.48
N LEU A 99 -5.38 -27.23 -23.37
CA LEU A 99 -5.24 -28.35 -24.27
C LEU A 99 -6.48 -29.26 -24.29
N THR A 100 -7.06 -29.54 -23.12
CA THR A 100 -8.28 -30.36 -23.01
C THR A 100 -9.53 -29.71 -23.60
N LYS A 101 -9.50 -28.37 -23.82
CA LYS A 101 -10.58 -27.62 -24.48
C LYS A 101 -10.38 -27.45 -25.98
N SER A 102 -9.20 -27.80 -26.51
CA SER A 102 -8.93 -27.71 -27.94
C SER A 102 -9.38 -29.00 -28.65
N ASP A 103 -10.04 -28.82 -29.80
CA ASP A 103 -10.49 -29.96 -30.62
C ASP A 103 -9.30 -30.81 -31.07
N GLY A 104 -9.41 -32.13 -30.90
CA GLY A 104 -8.45 -33.10 -31.39
C GLY A 104 -7.43 -33.63 -30.38
N VAL A 105 -7.51 -33.27 -29.11
CA VAL A 105 -6.68 -33.86 -28.05
C VAL A 105 -7.55 -34.69 -27.13
N GLU A 106 -7.50 -36.02 -27.27
CA GLU A 106 -8.12 -36.94 -26.30
C GLU A 106 -7.08 -37.33 -25.25
N ILE A 107 -7.31 -36.94 -24.00
CA ILE A 107 -6.52 -37.38 -22.84
C ILE A 107 -7.45 -38.23 -21.97
N ASP A 108 -6.94 -39.39 -21.56
CA ASP A 108 -7.65 -40.26 -20.60
C ASP A 108 -8.00 -39.51 -19.32
N ASP A 109 -9.26 -39.59 -18.89
CA ASP A 109 -9.76 -38.89 -17.72
C ASP A 109 -9.02 -39.29 -16.43
N ALA A 110 -8.56 -40.51 -16.29
CA ALA A 110 -7.78 -40.99 -15.17
C ALA A 110 -6.39 -40.31 -15.12
N VAL A 111 -5.75 -40.19 -16.28
CA VAL A 111 -4.46 -39.49 -16.42
C VAL A 111 -4.63 -38.01 -16.12
N LEU A 112 -5.66 -37.40 -16.68
CA LEU A 112 -5.97 -35.98 -16.42
C LEU A 112 -6.19 -35.69 -14.97
N LYS A 113 -6.96 -36.53 -14.28
CA LYS A 113 -7.22 -36.42 -12.84
C LYS A 113 -5.95 -36.60 -12.03
N SER A 114 -5.09 -37.54 -12.39
CA SER A 114 -3.79 -37.76 -11.73
C SER A 114 -2.88 -36.55 -11.86
N LEU A 115 -2.73 -36.00 -13.08
CA LEU A 115 -1.90 -34.81 -13.35
C LEU A 115 -2.40 -33.59 -12.57
N ARG A 116 -3.71 -33.34 -12.58
CA ARG A 116 -4.32 -32.23 -11.80
C ARG A 116 -4.13 -32.43 -10.29
N SER A 117 -4.19 -33.64 -9.81
CA SER A 117 -3.96 -33.92 -8.37
C SER A 117 -2.52 -33.67 -7.99
N ALA A 118 -1.55 -34.12 -8.81
CA ALA A 118 -0.12 -33.98 -8.56
C ALA A 118 0.41 -32.53 -8.65
N THR A 119 -0.32 -31.64 -9.34
CA THR A 119 0.08 -30.24 -9.56
C THR A 119 -0.89 -29.24 -8.89
N ARG A 120 -1.66 -29.70 -7.93
CA ARG A 120 -2.63 -28.88 -7.25
C ARG A 120 -1.93 -27.84 -6.36
N THR A 121 -2.29 -26.56 -6.53
CA THR A 121 -1.76 -25.45 -5.75
C THR A 121 -2.86 -24.68 -5.06
N ARG A 122 -2.50 -23.91 -4.01
CA ARG A 122 -3.39 -23.01 -3.29
C ARG A 122 -2.77 -21.63 -3.17
N ASP A 123 -3.60 -20.60 -3.05
CA ASP A 123 -3.15 -19.28 -2.68
C ASP A 123 -3.06 -19.19 -1.15
N VAL A 124 -1.92 -18.75 -0.66
CA VAL A 124 -1.69 -18.46 0.76
C VAL A 124 -1.48 -16.97 0.90
N THR A 125 -2.34 -16.33 1.67
CA THR A 125 -2.25 -14.89 1.94
C THR A 125 -1.59 -14.67 3.28
N THR A 126 -0.44 -14.01 3.29
CA THR A 126 0.26 -13.60 4.51
C THR A 126 0.00 -12.11 4.73
N VAL A 127 -0.58 -11.76 5.88
CA VAL A 127 -0.76 -10.36 6.30
C VAL A 127 0.57 -9.84 6.81
N THR A 128 1.04 -8.74 6.26
CA THR A 128 2.32 -8.09 6.59
C THR A 128 2.14 -6.83 7.44
N TRP A 129 0.94 -6.24 7.41
CA TRP A 129 0.62 -5.05 8.18
C TRP A 129 -0.60 -5.28 9.09
N HIS A 130 -0.40 -5.06 10.38
CA HIS A 130 -1.44 -5.24 11.42
C HIS A 130 -1.86 -3.92 12.09
N GLY A 131 -1.49 -2.79 11.49
CA GLY A 131 -1.72 -1.48 12.08
C GLY A 131 -0.57 -1.02 12.96
N GLY A 132 -0.72 0.17 13.51
CA GLY A 132 0.21 0.78 14.45
C GLY A 132 0.65 2.17 14.06
N GLY A 133 1.24 2.87 15.04
CA GLY A 133 1.61 4.26 14.93
C GLY A 133 0.44 5.22 15.08
N GLY A 134 0.59 6.40 14.51
CA GLY A 134 -0.42 7.45 14.53
C GLY A 134 0.04 8.60 13.64
N PHE A 135 -0.81 9.61 13.47
CA PHE A 135 -0.46 10.84 12.78
C PHE A 135 -1.16 12.04 13.38
N THR A 136 -0.53 13.20 13.24
CA THR A 136 -1.11 14.49 13.61
C THR A 136 -1.63 15.18 12.37
N HIS A 137 -2.85 15.67 12.41
CA HIS A 137 -3.40 16.53 11.36
C HIS A 137 -3.26 17.99 11.80
N LEU A 138 -2.62 18.77 10.95
CA LEU A 138 -2.44 20.21 11.12
C LEU A 138 -3.14 20.94 9.97
N GLN A 139 -3.72 22.08 10.26
CA GLN A 139 -4.25 22.99 9.27
C GLN A 139 -3.36 24.22 9.22
N VAL A 140 -2.96 24.61 8.00
CA VAL A 140 -2.23 25.86 7.81
C VAL A 140 -3.16 27.02 8.12
N GLY A 141 -2.77 27.83 9.08
CA GLY A 141 -3.49 29.04 9.46
C GLY A 141 -3.33 30.17 8.46
N PRO A 142 -3.94 31.32 8.70
CA PRO A 142 -3.73 32.52 7.89
C PRO A 142 -2.26 32.98 7.95
N SER A 143 -1.82 33.71 6.94
CA SER A 143 -0.47 34.29 6.93
C SER A 143 -0.22 35.15 8.16
N MET A 144 0.94 34.98 8.78
CA MET A 144 1.39 35.88 9.86
C MET A 144 1.82 37.26 9.34
N PHE A 145 1.92 37.40 8.02
CA PHE A 145 2.31 38.67 7.39
C PHE A 145 1.15 39.21 6.54
N GLU A 146 0.94 40.51 6.64
CA GLU A 146 -0.04 41.28 5.87
C GLU A 146 0.67 42.38 5.11
N GLU A 147 0.16 42.74 3.95
CA GLU A 147 0.63 43.88 3.18
C GLU A 147 -0.29 45.09 3.41
N ILE A 148 0.25 46.13 4.06
CA ILE A 148 -0.45 47.39 4.32
C ILE A 148 0.31 48.52 3.63
N ALA A 149 -0.32 49.20 2.69
CA ALA A 149 0.26 50.32 1.92
C ALA A 149 1.63 49.98 1.26
N GLY A 150 1.82 48.77 0.76
CA GLY A 150 3.05 48.31 0.12
C GLY A 150 4.17 47.88 1.10
N MET A 151 3.88 47.86 2.40
CA MET A 151 4.78 47.34 3.39
C MET A 151 4.29 46.02 3.97
N VAL A 152 5.21 45.06 4.12
CA VAL A 152 4.92 43.78 4.76
C VAL A 152 5.06 43.97 6.27
N VAL A 153 3.99 43.77 7.01
CA VAL A 153 3.92 43.85 8.44
C VAL A 153 3.44 42.56 9.07
N LEU A 154 3.67 42.36 10.35
CA LEU A 154 3.08 41.23 11.09
C LEU A 154 1.57 41.47 11.26
N ALA A 155 0.77 40.47 10.97
CA ALA A 155 -0.66 40.47 11.22
C ALA A 155 -0.94 40.66 12.75
N GLU A 156 -2.02 41.34 13.10
CA GLU A 156 -2.34 41.64 14.49
C GLU A 156 -2.42 40.36 15.36
N TRP A 157 -3.01 39.29 14.83
CA TRP A 157 -3.11 38.01 15.54
C TRP A 157 -1.75 37.34 15.82
N ALA A 158 -0.71 37.64 15.01
CA ALA A 158 0.63 37.07 15.16
C ALA A 158 1.48 37.78 16.22
N THR A 159 1.06 38.98 16.69
CA THR A 159 1.83 39.80 17.65
C THR A 159 1.75 39.31 19.08
N GLN A 160 0.82 38.41 19.42
CA GLN A 160 0.56 37.94 20.79
C GLN A 160 1.22 36.59 21.13
N GLY A 161 2.46 36.39 20.72
CA GLY A 161 3.20 35.16 21.03
C GLY A 161 3.11 34.05 20.00
N ALA A 162 2.19 34.11 19.01
CA ALA A 162 2.04 33.11 17.96
C ALA A 162 3.30 32.96 17.11
N LEU A 163 4.10 33.99 16.94
CA LEU A 163 5.38 33.95 16.24
C LEU A 163 6.40 33.05 16.95
N SER A 164 6.45 33.08 18.28
CA SER A 164 7.36 32.24 19.05
C SER A 164 6.95 30.75 19.03
N GLU A 165 5.65 30.48 19.03
CA GLU A 165 5.14 29.12 18.90
C GLU A 165 5.38 28.50 17.48
N ALA A 166 5.34 29.34 16.45
CA ALA A 166 5.61 28.89 15.07
C ALA A 166 7.11 28.65 14.77
N MET A 167 8.02 29.18 15.61
CA MET A 167 9.47 29.06 15.44
C MET A 167 10.09 27.94 16.29
N CYS A 168 9.33 27.28 17.15
CA CYS A 168 9.72 26.12 17.94
C CYS A 168 9.26 24.80 17.32
#